data_10933b277f08d2bc499529efe5176888
#
_entry.id   10933b277f08d2bc499529efe5176888
#
_cell.length_a   1.000
_cell.length_b   1.000
_cell.length_c   1.000
_cell.angle_alpha   90.00
_cell.angle_beta   90.00
_cell.angle_gamma   90.00
#
_symmetry.space_group_name_H-M   'P 1'
#
loop_
_entity.id
_entity.type
_entity.pdbx_description
1 polymer ?
#
loop_
_entity_poly.entity_id
_entity_poly.type
_entity_poly.pdbx_seq_one_letter_code
_entity_poly.pdbx_strand_id
1 'polypeptide(L)'
;MLKKSALCIFLISNSFLQPQESTHSSNINLSFDVIEDIKLFHSPPEPLFIGRPFELSLVTEIDETLLSSVLLFFKTNEMESYREIILTGNAGFYKYKINVNNFPGESIDYFFAIKTIDGRIYGAPVDNNKRLSPIKKTFIDPVQYFEQKKRLNQ
;
A
#
# COMPACT_ATOMS: atom_id res chain seq x y z
N MET A 1 12.40 -36.77 64.63
CA MET A 1 13.13 -35.96 63.64
C MET A 1 12.39 -36.02 62.31
N LEU A 2 11.55 -35.00 62.02
CA LEU A 2 10.80 -34.90 60.75
C LEU A 2 11.62 -34.05 59.78
N LYS A 3 12.04 -34.61 58.65
CA LYS A 3 12.61 -33.88 57.53
C LYS A 3 11.46 -33.33 56.67
N LYS A 4 11.33 -31.99 56.63
CA LYS A 4 10.45 -31.29 55.72
C LYS A 4 11.11 -31.16 54.33
N SER A 5 10.57 -31.88 53.33
CA SER A 5 10.93 -31.70 51.94
C SER A 5 10.16 -30.48 51.38
N ALA A 6 10.88 -29.44 50.96
CA ALA A 6 10.32 -28.31 50.26
C ALA A 6 10.21 -28.67 48.78
N LEU A 7 8.97 -28.68 48.27
CA LEU A 7 8.67 -28.89 46.85
C LEU A 7 8.73 -27.50 46.15
N CYS A 8 9.79 -27.25 45.40
CA CYS A 8 9.86 -26.08 44.52
C CYS A 8 9.05 -26.34 43.27
N ILE A 9 7.90 -25.67 43.16
CA ILE A 9 7.10 -25.66 41.95
C ILE A 9 7.71 -24.54 41.04
N PHE A 10 8.37 -24.95 39.97
CA PHE A 10 8.80 -24.05 38.89
C PHE A 10 7.57 -23.75 38.02
N LEU A 11 7.03 -22.57 38.17
CA LEU A 11 6.07 -22.01 37.20
C LEU A 11 6.83 -21.54 35.96
N ILE A 12 6.77 -22.33 34.90
CA ILE A 12 7.24 -21.93 33.59
C ILE A 12 6.17 -21.02 33.00
N SER A 13 6.37 -19.72 33.10
CA SER A 13 5.56 -18.73 32.35
C SER A 13 5.98 -18.79 30.89
N ASN A 14 5.17 -19.44 30.08
CA ASN A 14 5.25 -19.34 28.62
C ASN A 14 4.85 -17.91 28.22
N SER A 15 5.84 -17.04 28.02
CA SER A 15 5.66 -15.78 27.36
C SER A 15 5.41 -16.05 25.88
N PHE A 16 4.14 -16.05 25.49
CA PHE A 16 3.77 -15.97 24.08
C PHE A 16 4.25 -14.63 23.55
N LEU A 17 5.34 -14.65 22.76
CA LEU A 17 5.75 -13.54 21.92
C LEU A 17 4.71 -13.39 20.80
N GLN A 18 3.70 -12.54 21.02
CA GLN A 18 2.90 -12.01 19.93
C GLN A 18 3.80 -11.11 19.08
N PRO A 19 3.82 -11.28 17.74
CA PRO A 19 4.43 -10.28 16.87
C PRO A 19 3.65 -8.98 17.06
N GLN A 20 4.34 -7.96 17.58
CA GLN A 20 3.82 -6.60 17.62
C GLN A 20 3.73 -6.12 16.17
N GLU A 21 2.51 -6.13 15.60
CA GLU A 21 2.21 -5.28 14.46
C GLU A 21 2.37 -3.83 14.92
N SER A 22 3.47 -3.22 14.51
CA SER A 22 3.68 -1.79 14.73
C SER A 22 2.72 -1.01 13.82
N THR A 23 1.52 -0.75 14.31
CA THR A 23 0.63 0.27 13.75
C THR A 23 1.25 1.63 14.02
N HIS A 24 2.21 2.03 13.20
CA HIS A 24 2.62 3.42 13.14
C HIS A 24 1.53 4.22 12.43
N SER A 25 0.60 4.77 13.19
CA SER A 25 -0.21 5.91 12.79
C SER A 25 0.71 7.13 12.73
N SER A 26 1.47 7.25 11.66
CA SER A 26 2.24 8.45 11.40
C SER A 26 1.37 9.38 10.56
N ASN A 27 1.06 10.55 11.09
CA ASN A 27 0.71 11.73 10.29
C ASN A 27 1.95 12.04 9.45
N ILE A 28 2.04 11.42 8.28
CA ILE A 28 3.18 11.56 7.39
C ILE A 28 3.03 12.92 6.70
N ASN A 29 3.64 13.94 7.29
CA ASN A 29 3.91 15.20 6.62
C ASN A 29 5.13 14.96 5.71
N LEU A 30 4.92 14.28 4.59
CA LEU A 30 5.95 14.01 3.60
C LEU A 30 6.16 15.30 2.78
N SER A 31 7.19 16.07 3.12
CA SER A 31 7.74 17.05 2.19
C SER A 31 8.57 16.29 1.16
N PHE A 32 8.07 16.21 -0.08
CA PHE A 32 8.79 15.61 -1.19
C PHE A 32 9.61 16.67 -1.89
N ASP A 33 10.92 16.43 -2.03
CA ASP A 33 11.73 17.17 -2.99
C ASP A 33 11.40 16.66 -4.40
N VAL A 34 10.58 17.41 -5.13
CA VAL A 34 10.23 17.06 -6.51
C VAL A 34 11.41 17.42 -7.41
N ILE A 35 12.18 16.43 -7.82
CA ILE A 35 13.20 16.59 -8.85
C ILE A 35 12.53 16.49 -10.22
N GLU A 36 12.80 17.46 -11.08
CA GLU A 36 12.12 17.66 -12.37
C GLU A 36 12.28 16.52 -13.39
N ASP A 37 13.25 15.61 -13.19
CA ASP A 37 13.68 14.64 -14.20
C ASP A 37 13.33 13.17 -13.89
N ILE A 38 12.68 12.86 -12.76
CA ILE A 38 12.38 11.47 -12.44
C ILE A 38 11.03 11.08 -13.00
N LYS A 39 11.08 10.21 -13.98
CA LYS A 39 9.87 9.67 -14.60
C LYS A 39 9.35 8.49 -13.80
N LEU A 40 8.24 8.72 -13.12
CA LEU A 40 7.43 7.70 -12.48
C LEU A 40 6.16 7.53 -13.29
N PHE A 41 5.96 6.34 -13.86
CA PHE A 41 4.81 6.05 -14.71
C PHE A 41 3.87 5.09 -14.01
N HIS A 42 2.63 5.49 -13.91
CA HIS A 42 1.54 4.66 -13.43
C HIS A 42 0.32 4.88 -14.29
N SER A 43 -0.31 3.79 -14.73
CA SER A 43 -1.61 3.82 -15.39
C SER A 43 -2.63 3.20 -14.45
N PRO A 44 -3.60 3.99 -13.94
CA PRO A 44 -4.65 3.46 -13.08
C PRO A 44 -5.45 2.39 -13.80
N PRO A 45 -5.66 1.21 -13.19
CA PRO A 45 -6.53 0.20 -13.78
C PRO A 45 -7.98 0.69 -13.84
N GLU A 46 -8.64 0.49 -15.00
CA GLU A 46 -10.03 0.85 -15.23
C GLU A 46 -10.75 -0.21 -16.08
N PRO A 47 -11.98 -0.58 -15.74
CA PRO A 47 -12.71 -0.26 -14.51
C PRO A 47 -12.25 -1.08 -13.30
N LEU A 48 -12.40 -0.53 -12.09
CA LEU A 48 -12.25 -1.28 -10.84
C LEU A 48 -13.62 -1.82 -10.41
N PHE A 49 -13.71 -3.14 -10.20
CA PHE A 49 -14.97 -3.78 -9.82
C PHE A 49 -15.02 -4.15 -8.35
N ILE A 50 -16.20 -3.96 -7.75
CA ILE A 50 -16.51 -4.45 -6.40
C ILE A 50 -16.23 -5.96 -6.32
N GLY A 51 -15.55 -6.40 -5.26
CA GLY A 51 -15.30 -7.82 -5.00
C GLY A 51 -14.26 -8.49 -5.92
N ARG A 52 -13.64 -7.76 -6.85
CA ARG A 52 -12.60 -8.30 -7.72
C ARG A 52 -11.22 -7.76 -7.39
N PRO A 53 -10.22 -8.64 -7.25
CA PRO A 53 -8.84 -8.20 -7.05
C PRO A 53 -8.32 -7.47 -8.29
N PHE A 54 -7.47 -6.48 -8.08
CA PHE A 54 -6.79 -5.72 -9.14
C PHE A 54 -5.32 -5.52 -8.79
N GLU A 55 -4.52 -5.15 -9.79
CA GLU A 55 -3.10 -4.91 -9.62
C GLU A 55 -2.78 -3.43 -9.83
N LEU A 56 -2.00 -2.86 -8.92
CA LEU A 56 -1.39 -1.55 -9.06
C LEU A 56 0.07 -1.75 -9.42
N SER A 57 0.52 -1.09 -10.48
CA SER A 57 1.89 -1.18 -10.97
C SER A 57 2.53 0.20 -11.10
N LEU A 58 3.82 0.26 -10.85
CA LEU A 58 4.64 1.45 -11.03
C LEU A 58 5.84 1.09 -11.92
N VAL A 59 6.12 1.95 -12.88
CA VAL A 59 7.35 1.90 -13.67
C VAL A 59 8.21 3.10 -13.31
N THR A 60 9.50 2.89 -13.10
CA THR A 60 10.47 3.95 -12.82
C THR A 60 11.72 3.80 -13.68
N GLU A 61 12.29 4.93 -14.08
CA GLU A 61 13.59 5.00 -14.75
C GLU A 61 14.76 5.12 -13.76
N ILE A 62 14.48 5.14 -12.43
CA ILE A 62 15.56 5.17 -11.43
C ILE A 62 16.28 3.83 -11.43
N ASP A 63 17.61 3.87 -11.53
CA ASP A 63 18.45 2.68 -11.47
C ASP A 63 18.18 1.90 -10.17
N GLU A 64 18.00 0.59 -10.30
CA GLU A 64 17.70 -0.30 -9.17
C GLU A 64 18.76 -0.25 -8.06
N THR A 65 20.02 -0.02 -8.43
CA THR A 65 21.13 0.14 -7.48
C THR A 65 21.02 1.40 -6.61
N LEU A 66 20.23 2.38 -7.03
CA LEU A 66 19.96 3.60 -6.28
C LEU A 66 18.71 3.51 -5.40
N LEU A 67 17.92 2.46 -5.55
CA LEU A 67 16.67 2.30 -4.83
C LEU A 67 16.91 1.66 -3.45
N SER A 68 16.32 2.27 -2.42
CA SER A 68 16.21 1.67 -1.09
C SER A 68 14.88 0.95 -0.91
N SER A 69 13.79 1.56 -1.35
CA SER A 69 12.46 0.95 -1.32
C SER A 69 11.51 1.62 -2.31
N VAL A 70 10.56 0.84 -2.82
CA VAL A 70 9.43 1.31 -3.61
C VAL A 70 8.17 0.99 -2.84
N LEU A 71 7.36 2.00 -2.57
CA LEU A 71 6.27 1.96 -1.62
C LEU A 71 4.95 2.30 -2.31
N LEU A 72 3.89 1.59 -1.95
CA LEU A 72 2.51 1.92 -2.25
C LEU A 72 1.83 2.31 -0.95
N PHE A 73 1.20 3.47 -0.95
CA PHE A 73 0.29 3.89 0.10
C PHE A 73 -1.13 3.84 -0.42
N PHE A 74 -2.01 3.16 0.28
CA PHE A 74 -3.42 3.14 -0.10
C PHE A 74 -4.34 3.11 1.10
N LYS A 75 -5.55 3.58 0.91
CA LYS A 75 -6.67 3.41 1.85
C LYS A 75 -7.99 3.31 1.09
N THR A 76 -8.96 2.61 1.66
CA THR A 76 -10.36 2.69 1.24
C THR A 76 -11.07 3.80 2.02
N ASN A 77 -12.29 4.15 1.59
CA ASN A 77 -13.11 5.12 2.34
C ASN A 77 -13.52 4.63 3.75
N GLU A 78 -13.35 3.35 4.06
CA GLU A 78 -13.62 2.79 5.39
C GLU A 78 -12.37 2.75 6.30
N MET A 79 -11.19 3.11 5.76
CA MET A 79 -9.93 3.14 6.52
C MET A 79 -9.61 4.56 6.96
N GLU A 80 -9.21 4.73 8.22
CA GLU A 80 -8.83 6.04 8.78
C GLU A 80 -7.48 6.53 8.23
N SER A 81 -6.54 5.61 7.99
CA SER A 81 -5.17 5.95 7.60
C SER A 81 -4.71 5.14 6.39
N TYR A 82 -3.68 5.66 5.70
CA TYR A 82 -3.02 4.94 4.62
C TYR A 82 -2.26 3.73 5.15
N ARG A 83 -2.38 2.63 4.42
CA ARG A 83 -1.56 1.44 4.59
C ARG A 83 -0.35 1.53 3.70
N GLU A 84 0.82 1.27 4.26
CA GLU A 84 2.08 1.20 3.55
C GLU A 84 2.39 -0.23 3.12
N ILE A 85 2.78 -0.41 1.86
CA ILE A 85 3.18 -1.70 1.29
C ILE A 85 4.50 -1.49 0.55
N ILE A 86 5.48 -2.34 0.84
CA ILE A 86 6.70 -2.42 0.04
C ILE A 86 6.37 -3.20 -1.23
N LEU A 87 6.57 -2.58 -2.39
CA LEU A 87 6.34 -3.21 -3.67
C LEU A 87 7.48 -4.16 -4.02
N THR A 88 7.14 -5.30 -4.58
CA THR A 88 8.10 -6.23 -5.15
C THR A 88 8.19 -6.04 -6.66
N GLY A 89 9.38 -6.12 -7.21
CA GLY A 89 9.63 -5.96 -8.63
C GLY A 89 11.11 -5.95 -8.94
N ASN A 90 11.45 -5.76 -10.20
CA ASN A 90 12.81 -5.64 -10.71
C ASN A 90 12.83 -4.80 -11.99
N ALA A 91 14.02 -4.42 -12.40
CA ALA A 91 14.24 -3.70 -13.67
C ALA A 91 13.28 -2.50 -13.88
N GLY A 92 13.02 -1.76 -12.81
CA GLY A 92 12.15 -0.58 -12.85
C GLY A 92 10.65 -0.86 -12.86
N PHE A 93 10.21 -2.11 -12.82
CA PHE A 93 8.80 -2.49 -12.79
C PHE A 93 8.41 -3.11 -11.44
N TYR A 94 7.47 -2.47 -10.74
CA TYR A 94 7.00 -2.85 -9.41
C TYR A 94 5.50 -2.99 -9.38
N LYS A 95 4.98 -3.95 -8.62
CA LYS A 95 3.55 -4.22 -8.58
C LYS A 95 3.07 -4.77 -7.25
N TYR A 96 1.77 -4.57 -7.00
CA TYR A 96 1.05 -5.15 -5.88
C TYR A 96 -0.38 -5.48 -6.26
N LYS A 97 -0.81 -6.71 -5.91
CA LYS A 97 -2.18 -7.15 -6.13
C LYS A 97 -3.01 -6.87 -4.89
N ILE A 98 -3.98 -5.97 -5.03
CA ILE A 98 -4.94 -5.67 -3.96
C ILE A 98 -6.10 -6.67 -4.03
N ASN A 99 -6.36 -7.33 -2.90
CA ASN A 99 -7.57 -8.13 -2.73
C ASN A 99 -8.58 -7.30 -1.95
N VAL A 100 -9.62 -6.81 -2.64
CA VAL A 100 -10.66 -5.95 -2.04
C VAL A 100 -11.46 -6.62 -0.93
N ASN A 101 -11.47 -7.96 -0.86
CA ASN A 101 -12.13 -8.67 0.24
C ASN A 101 -11.40 -8.45 1.58
N ASN A 102 -10.11 -8.15 1.55
CA ASN A 102 -9.33 -7.85 2.75
C ASN A 102 -9.40 -6.37 3.15
N PHE A 103 -9.89 -5.52 2.24
CA PHE A 103 -9.95 -4.06 2.40
C PHE A 103 -11.30 -3.57 1.91
N PRO A 104 -12.37 -3.68 2.74
CA PRO A 104 -13.71 -3.27 2.34
C PRO A 104 -13.75 -1.76 2.04
N GLY A 105 -14.73 -1.38 1.23
CA GLY A 105 -14.97 0.00 0.86
C GLY A 105 -15.54 0.13 -0.56
N GLU A 106 -16.00 1.32 -0.88
CA GLU A 106 -16.58 1.68 -2.18
C GLU A 106 -15.60 2.44 -3.09
N SER A 107 -14.50 2.89 -2.50
CA SER A 107 -13.44 3.60 -3.23
C SER A 107 -12.08 3.34 -2.61
N ILE A 108 -11.03 3.60 -3.40
CA ILE A 108 -9.64 3.55 -2.97
C ILE A 108 -8.95 4.86 -3.32
N ASP A 109 -8.17 5.36 -2.37
CA ASP A 109 -7.22 6.45 -2.55
C ASP A 109 -5.82 5.87 -2.44
N TYR A 110 -4.91 6.17 -3.39
CA TYR A 110 -3.56 5.63 -3.34
C TYR A 110 -2.54 6.54 -4.02
N PHE A 111 -1.29 6.36 -3.64
CA PHE A 111 -0.11 6.98 -4.25
C PHE A 111 1.12 6.10 -4.06
N PHE A 112 2.17 6.40 -4.81
CA PHE A 112 3.45 5.71 -4.71
C PHE A 112 4.51 6.63 -4.13
N ALA A 113 5.49 6.04 -3.45
CA ALA A 113 6.70 6.72 -3.03
C ALA A 113 7.91 5.83 -3.32
N ILE A 114 8.99 6.46 -3.76
CA ILE A 114 10.29 5.81 -3.94
C ILE A 114 11.28 6.45 -2.99
N LYS A 115 11.97 5.62 -2.22
CA LYS A 115 13.08 6.04 -1.37
C LYS A 115 14.39 5.55 -1.96
N THR A 116 15.34 6.44 -2.13
CA THR A 116 16.68 6.14 -2.61
C THR A 116 17.67 5.91 -1.47
N ILE A 117 18.81 5.31 -1.78
CA ILE A 117 19.87 5.01 -0.80
C ILE A 117 20.50 6.26 -0.20
N ASP A 118 20.48 7.37 -0.91
CA ASP A 118 20.93 8.69 -0.43
C ASP A 118 19.88 9.44 0.40
N GLY A 119 18.74 8.78 0.66
CA GLY A 119 17.66 9.28 1.54
C GLY A 119 16.66 10.21 0.88
N ARG A 120 16.76 10.47 -0.44
CA ARG A 120 15.74 11.23 -1.16
C ARG A 120 14.44 10.44 -1.28
N ILE A 121 13.31 11.15 -1.31
CA ILE A 121 11.97 10.55 -1.44
C ILE A 121 11.25 11.21 -2.62
N TYR A 122 10.73 10.39 -3.52
CA TYR A 122 9.95 10.82 -4.69
C TYR A 122 8.53 10.25 -4.57
N GLY A 123 7.53 11.08 -4.82
CA GLY A 123 6.13 10.66 -4.79
C GLY A 123 5.45 10.78 -6.15
N ALA A 124 4.48 9.93 -6.42
CA ALA A 124 3.66 9.97 -7.64
C ALA A 124 2.23 9.48 -7.35
N PRO A 125 1.23 10.05 -8.01
CA PRO A 125 1.31 11.19 -8.94
C PRO A 125 1.48 12.52 -8.22
N VAL A 126 1.91 13.52 -8.96
CA VAL A 126 1.98 14.91 -8.50
C VAL A 126 1.05 15.80 -9.34
N ASP A 127 0.51 16.84 -8.75
CA ASP A 127 -0.31 17.84 -9.42
C ASP A 127 0.56 18.87 -10.18
N ASN A 128 -0.10 19.81 -10.85
CA ASN A 128 0.56 20.90 -11.58
C ASN A 128 1.41 21.82 -10.69
N ASN A 129 1.19 21.80 -9.37
CA ASN A 129 1.94 22.56 -8.39
C ASN A 129 3.08 21.73 -7.77
N LYS A 130 3.37 20.57 -8.34
CA LYS A 130 4.38 19.62 -7.86
C LYS A 130 4.07 19.08 -6.44
N ARG A 131 2.80 19.00 -6.06
CA ARG A 131 2.36 18.42 -4.80
C ARG A 131 1.85 17.01 -5.02
N LEU A 132 2.11 16.12 -4.07
CA LEU A 132 1.55 14.78 -4.10
C LEU A 132 0.02 14.85 -4.19
N SER A 133 -0.54 14.18 -5.20
CA SER A 133 -1.97 14.15 -5.48
C SER A 133 -2.46 12.71 -5.56
N PRO A 134 -2.93 12.11 -4.46
CA PRO A 134 -3.39 10.73 -4.45
C PRO A 134 -4.47 10.48 -5.51
N ILE A 135 -4.37 9.34 -6.17
CA ILE A 135 -5.39 8.89 -7.13
C ILE A 135 -6.57 8.33 -6.35
N LYS A 136 -7.75 8.85 -6.66
CA LYS A 136 -9.01 8.33 -6.11
C LYS A 136 -9.78 7.58 -7.20
N LYS A 137 -10.18 6.33 -6.90
CA LYS A 137 -10.99 5.49 -7.78
C LYS A 137 -12.17 4.89 -7.03
N THR A 138 -13.34 4.91 -7.66
CA THR A 138 -14.55 4.27 -7.14
C THR A 138 -14.69 2.87 -7.73
N PHE A 139 -15.10 1.93 -6.91
CA PHE A 139 -15.42 0.59 -7.37
C PHE A 139 -16.81 0.58 -8.02
N ILE A 140 -16.92 -0.15 -9.11
CA ILE A 140 -18.12 -0.21 -9.94
C ILE A 140 -18.77 -1.60 -9.80
N ASP A 141 -20.10 -1.65 -9.70
CA ASP A 141 -20.83 -2.90 -9.77
C ASP A 141 -20.68 -3.49 -11.19
N PRO A 142 -20.11 -4.69 -11.33
CA PRO A 142 -19.88 -5.30 -12.64
C PRO A 142 -21.19 -5.54 -13.41
N VAL A 143 -22.30 -5.84 -12.72
CA VAL A 143 -23.60 -6.08 -13.38
C VAL A 143 -24.09 -4.81 -14.05
N GLN A 144 -24.14 -3.71 -13.29
CA GLN A 144 -24.57 -2.41 -13.80
C GLN A 144 -23.67 -1.92 -14.96
N TYR A 145 -22.36 -2.10 -14.82
CA TYR A 145 -21.42 -1.70 -15.87
C TYR A 145 -21.67 -2.41 -17.20
N PHE A 146 -21.83 -3.74 -17.16
CA PHE A 146 -22.04 -4.52 -18.40
C PHE A 146 -23.44 -4.32 -19.00
N GLU A 147 -24.47 -4.09 -18.18
CA GLU A 147 -25.80 -3.71 -18.66
C GLU A 147 -25.80 -2.36 -19.38
N GLN A 148 -25.15 -1.36 -18.81
CA GLN A 148 -25.00 -0.05 -19.46
C GLN A 148 -24.23 -0.15 -20.77
N LYS A 149 -23.14 -0.88 -20.80
CA LYS A 149 -22.33 -1.11 -22.01
C LYS A 149 -23.15 -1.82 -23.11
N LYS A 150 -23.99 -2.78 -22.73
CA LYS A 150 -24.87 -3.46 -23.69
C LYS A 150 -25.88 -2.52 -24.33
N ARG A 151 -26.44 -1.59 -23.55
CA ARG A 151 -27.40 -0.57 -24.07
C ARG A 151 -26.76 0.43 -25.02
N LEU A 152 -25.50 0.79 -24.80
CA LEU A 152 -24.77 1.74 -25.65
C LEU A 152 -24.31 1.14 -27.00
N ASN A 153 -24.28 -0.19 -27.13
CA ASN A 153 -23.85 -0.90 -28.33
C ASN A 153 -25.05 -1.42 -29.17
N GLN A 154 -26.27 -1.08 -28.81
CA GLN A 154 -27.50 -1.31 -29.59
C GLN A 154 -27.94 -0.04 -30.31
#